data_71a9f45121ce2f81d930d77c33641a90
#
_entry.id   71a9f45121ce2f81d930d77c33641a90
#
_cell.length_a   1.000
_cell.length_b   1.000
_cell.length_c   1.000
_cell.angle_alpha   90.00
_cell.angle_beta   90.00
_cell.angle_gamma   90.00
#
_symmetry.space_group_name_H-M   'P 1'
#
loop_
_entity.id
_entity.type
_entity.pdbx_description
1 polymer ?
#
loop_
_entity_poly.entity_id
_entity_poly.type
_entity_poly.pdbx_seq_one_letter_code
_entity_poly.pdbx_strand_id
1 'polypeptide(L)'
;MLPKEELGVAAPDEHTFEVTLTYNCPYFLDICAFPNCMPLREDIVEGNATWTQDPSTYVTNGAFKMASWTHDAEIVMVPNENYYDASSITLEKLTFKLMDDANAQLTAFKNGDLDYMQNPPPDEMATLLTDGTVIPGDYLGSYYACFNNTKEPFNDPLVRKAFSLAIDRNYIVEQVTQAGEIAADAWVPVSVVDAEGTSGDDFRTVGGSYWSVSKDDYEANCEEARKLLAEAGYENGVGFPETTYLYNTDDKHQAVAEALQSMWKNVLGVEVTLNNQDWNVFLETRSKGDYSICRNGWIADYNDPVSFLDMFMTDNGNNDAHYSNAEYDAIMTKVLSDSDAAGRMELMHQAEDLLVGEDQAIAPLYYYSQPYMVADDVHGMYYTPLGNFLFFHATKG
;
A
#
# COMPACT_ATOMS: atom_id res chain seq x y z
N MET A 1 21.56 -0.81 -12.25
CA MET A 1 21.08 -1.99 -13.03
C MET A 1 22.25 -2.94 -13.18
N LEU A 2 22.12 -4.18 -12.72
CA LEU A 2 23.18 -5.18 -12.83
C LEU A 2 23.41 -5.55 -14.31
N PRO A 3 24.65 -5.84 -14.72
CA PRO A 3 24.93 -6.42 -16.03
C PRO A 3 24.18 -7.75 -16.21
N LYS A 4 23.80 -8.06 -17.44
CA LYS A 4 23.04 -9.28 -17.76
C LYS A 4 23.77 -10.57 -17.30
N GLU A 5 25.09 -10.54 -17.33
CA GLU A 5 25.98 -11.64 -16.96
C GLU A 5 26.04 -11.89 -15.44
N GLU A 6 25.61 -10.91 -14.65
CA GLU A 6 25.55 -11.00 -13.19
C GLU A 6 24.17 -11.41 -12.67
N LEU A 7 23.17 -11.54 -13.56
CA LEU A 7 21.86 -12.06 -13.19
C LEU A 7 21.97 -13.57 -12.96
N GLY A 8 21.49 -14.02 -11.82
CA GLY A 8 21.45 -15.45 -11.46
C GLY A 8 20.41 -16.25 -12.23
N VAL A 9 20.31 -16.07 -13.55
CA VAL A 9 19.32 -16.77 -14.39
C VAL A 9 20.01 -17.55 -15.49
N ALA A 10 19.52 -18.77 -15.76
CA ALA A 10 20.04 -19.65 -16.82
C ALA A 10 18.90 -20.42 -17.50
N ALA A 11 19.10 -20.79 -18.75
CA ALA A 11 18.29 -21.74 -19.50
C ALA A 11 19.20 -22.87 -19.98
N PRO A 12 19.47 -23.89 -19.13
CA PRO A 12 20.41 -24.96 -19.44
C PRO A 12 19.94 -25.88 -20.56
N ASP A 13 18.63 -25.92 -20.83
CA ASP A 13 18.00 -26.62 -21.94
C ASP A 13 16.70 -25.91 -22.37
N GLU A 14 15.99 -26.49 -23.37
CA GLU A 14 14.79 -25.90 -23.97
C GLU A 14 13.56 -25.87 -23.02
N HIS A 15 13.61 -26.55 -21.89
CA HIS A 15 12.47 -26.72 -20.98
C HIS A 15 12.77 -26.30 -19.54
N THR A 16 14.02 -25.92 -19.26
CA THR A 16 14.46 -25.57 -17.91
C THR A 16 14.83 -24.10 -17.83
N PHE A 17 14.20 -23.38 -16.91
CA PHE A 17 14.59 -22.04 -16.48
C PHE A 17 15.08 -22.14 -15.03
N GLU A 18 16.32 -21.75 -14.80
CA GLU A 18 16.97 -21.84 -13.49
C GLU A 18 17.22 -20.44 -12.94
N VAL A 19 16.88 -20.23 -11.67
CA VAL A 19 17.16 -19.00 -10.94
C VAL A 19 18.01 -19.34 -9.74
N THR A 20 19.16 -18.65 -9.62
CA THR A 20 20.06 -18.73 -8.47
C THR A 20 19.89 -17.47 -7.64
N LEU A 21 19.36 -17.61 -6.42
CA LEU A 21 19.17 -16.51 -5.48
C LEU A 21 20.48 -16.21 -4.74
N THR A 22 20.72 -14.93 -4.44
CA THR A 22 21.90 -14.48 -3.68
C THR A 22 21.77 -14.72 -2.17
N TYR A 23 20.54 -14.88 -1.69
CA TYR A 23 20.20 -15.21 -0.31
C TYR A 23 18.91 -16.03 -0.27
N ASN A 24 18.59 -16.62 0.87
CA ASN A 24 17.30 -17.33 1.07
C ASN A 24 16.15 -16.33 1.02
N CYS A 25 15.23 -16.49 0.05
CA CYS A 25 14.10 -15.61 -0.16
C CYS A 25 12.80 -16.43 -0.08
N PRO A 26 12.18 -16.58 1.10
CA PRO A 26 10.99 -17.41 1.27
C PRO A 26 9.78 -16.89 0.47
N TYR A 27 9.73 -15.60 0.17
CA TYR A 27 8.70 -14.94 -0.64
C TYR A 27 9.03 -14.88 -2.15
N PHE A 28 10.05 -15.62 -2.61
CA PHE A 28 10.48 -15.56 -4.03
C PHE A 28 9.38 -15.96 -5.01
N LEU A 29 8.53 -16.93 -4.66
CA LEU A 29 7.42 -17.34 -5.53
C LEU A 29 6.35 -16.25 -5.64
N ASP A 30 6.12 -15.46 -4.59
CA ASP A 30 5.22 -14.30 -4.63
C ASP A 30 5.80 -13.20 -5.54
N ILE A 31 7.10 -12.96 -5.47
CA ILE A 31 7.79 -12.07 -6.41
C ILE A 31 7.61 -12.56 -7.86
N CYS A 32 7.68 -13.87 -8.11
CA CYS A 32 7.45 -14.42 -9.45
C CYS A 32 6.02 -14.20 -9.98
N ALA A 33 5.05 -13.98 -9.09
CA ALA A 33 3.68 -13.62 -9.47
C ALA A 33 3.51 -12.13 -9.78
N PHE A 34 4.48 -11.29 -9.45
CA PHE A 34 4.45 -9.86 -9.73
C PHE A 34 4.57 -9.57 -11.24
N PRO A 35 3.84 -8.59 -11.78
CA PRO A 35 3.79 -8.34 -13.22
C PRO A 35 5.15 -8.18 -13.92
N ASN A 36 6.15 -7.63 -13.21
CA ASN A 36 7.50 -7.44 -13.75
C ASN A 36 8.26 -8.76 -14.01
N CYS A 37 7.80 -9.87 -13.41
CA CYS A 37 8.39 -11.20 -13.60
C CYS A 37 7.70 -12.02 -14.69
N MET A 38 6.64 -11.48 -15.31
CA MET A 38 5.94 -12.18 -16.39
C MET A 38 6.80 -12.26 -17.65
N PRO A 39 6.83 -13.41 -18.33
CA PRO A 39 7.65 -13.59 -19.53
C PRO A 39 7.14 -12.75 -20.70
N LEU A 40 8.06 -12.12 -21.40
CA LEU A 40 7.79 -11.31 -22.60
C LEU A 40 8.44 -11.95 -23.82
N ARG A 41 7.79 -11.82 -24.99
CA ARG A 41 8.34 -12.25 -26.27
C ARG A 41 9.17 -11.14 -26.89
N GLU A 42 10.49 -11.32 -26.93
CA GLU A 42 11.46 -10.36 -27.46
C GLU A 42 11.08 -9.93 -28.90
N ASP A 43 10.74 -10.88 -29.76
CA ASP A 43 10.36 -10.62 -31.17
C ASP A 43 9.10 -9.77 -31.35
N ILE A 44 8.27 -9.61 -30.33
CA ILE A 44 7.07 -8.76 -30.34
C ILE A 44 7.36 -7.40 -29.67
N VAL A 45 8.11 -7.42 -28.57
CA VAL A 45 8.30 -6.25 -27.70
C VAL A 45 9.45 -5.37 -28.20
N GLU A 46 10.52 -5.98 -28.73
CA GLU A 46 11.69 -5.23 -29.22
C GLU A 46 11.33 -4.33 -30.40
N GLY A 47 11.54 -3.04 -30.22
CA GLY A 47 11.23 -2.04 -31.24
C GLY A 47 9.76 -1.66 -31.38
N ASN A 48 8.85 -2.23 -30.56
CA ASN A 48 7.43 -1.92 -30.56
C ASN A 48 6.97 -1.41 -29.18
N ALA A 49 7.10 -0.11 -28.93
CA ALA A 49 6.73 0.51 -27.66
C ALA A 49 5.21 0.46 -27.37
N THR A 50 4.38 0.18 -28.36
CA THR A 50 2.92 0.14 -28.26
C THR A 50 2.34 -1.27 -28.38
N TRP A 51 3.15 -2.31 -28.18
CA TRP A 51 2.73 -3.71 -28.34
C TRP A 51 1.52 -4.10 -27.48
N THR A 52 1.32 -3.45 -26.33
CA THR A 52 0.18 -3.68 -25.46
C THR A 52 -1.13 -3.05 -25.93
N GLN A 53 -1.08 -2.12 -26.91
CA GLN A 53 -2.23 -1.32 -27.33
C GLN A 53 -2.98 -1.91 -28.54
N ASP A 54 -2.42 -2.93 -29.20
CA ASP A 54 -3.00 -3.55 -30.37
C ASP A 54 -3.25 -5.05 -30.11
N PRO A 55 -4.50 -5.54 -30.30
CA PRO A 55 -4.83 -6.95 -30.13
C PRO A 55 -3.94 -7.91 -30.92
N SER A 56 -3.41 -7.48 -32.08
CA SER A 56 -2.55 -8.32 -32.92
C SER A 56 -1.14 -8.50 -32.37
N THR A 57 -0.68 -7.61 -31.51
CA THR A 57 0.64 -7.62 -30.87
C THR A 57 0.59 -7.90 -29.36
N TYR A 58 -0.61 -7.85 -28.75
CA TYR A 58 -0.82 -8.20 -27.35
C TYR A 58 -0.80 -9.73 -27.19
N VAL A 59 0.38 -10.30 -27.10
CA VAL A 59 0.57 -11.74 -26.88
C VAL A 59 0.54 -12.06 -25.39
N THR A 60 -0.25 -13.07 -25.01
CA THR A 60 -0.42 -13.49 -23.62
C THR A 60 -0.50 -15.02 -23.50
N ASN A 61 -0.04 -15.55 -22.39
CA ASN A 61 -0.29 -16.92 -21.95
C ASN A 61 -1.37 -17.01 -20.86
N GLY A 62 -2.03 -15.89 -20.52
CA GLY A 62 -3.12 -15.83 -19.53
C GLY A 62 -4.44 -16.40 -20.05
N ALA A 63 -5.44 -16.47 -19.14
CA ALA A 63 -6.76 -17.04 -19.39
C ALA A 63 -7.56 -16.32 -20.48
N PHE A 64 -7.33 -15.03 -20.66
CA PHE A 64 -8.00 -14.19 -21.64
C PHE A 64 -6.99 -13.50 -22.56
N LYS A 65 -7.38 -13.25 -23.80
CA LYS A 65 -6.64 -12.46 -24.77
C LYS A 65 -7.47 -11.27 -25.22
N MET A 66 -6.81 -10.16 -25.57
CA MET A 66 -7.48 -8.96 -26.03
C MET A 66 -8.09 -9.18 -27.41
N ALA A 67 -9.39 -8.93 -27.53
CA ALA A 67 -10.11 -8.95 -28.81
C ALA A 67 -10.20 -7.56 -29.43
N SER A 68 -10.41 -6.52 -28.61
CA SER A 68 -10.41 -5.13 -29.08
C SER A 68 -10.11 -4.17 -27.92
N TRP A 69 -9.56 -3.01 -28.27
CA TRP A 69 -9.44 -1.86 -27.39
C TRP A 69 -9.94 -0.61 -28.11
N THR A 70 -11.06 -0.06 -27.64
CA THR A 70 -11.52 1.26 -28.04
C THR A 70 -11.05 2.23 -26.95
N HIS A 71 -10.04 3.04 -27.27
CA HIS A 71 -9.46 3.98 -26.31
C HIS A 71 -10.57 4.89 -25.73
N ASP A 72 -10.44 5.23 -24.46
CA ASP A 72 -11.37 6.04 -23.66
C ASP A 72 -12.81 5.46 -23.56
N ALA A 73 -13.02 4.20 -23.95
CA ALA A 73 -14.33 3.57 -23.94
C ALA A 73 -14.32 2.17 -23.32
N GLU A 74 -13.65 1.18 -23.95
CA GLU A 74 -13.68 -0.19 -23.46
C GLU A 74 -12.51 -1.05 -23.96
N ILE A 75 -12.15 -2.06 -23.16
CA ILE A 75 -11.29 -3.18 -23.55
C ILE A 75 -12.14 -4.44 -23.51
N VAL A 76 -12.15 -5.22 -24.59
CA VAL A 76 -12.85 -6.49 -24.70
C VAL A 76 -11.83 -7.62 -24.71
N MET A 77 -11.99 -8.55 -23.77
CA MET A 77 -11.19 -9.76 -23.65
C MET A 77 -12.08 -10.99 -23.98
N VAL A 78 -11.47 -11.99 -24.60
CA VAL A 78 -12.12 -13.28 -24.88
C VAL A 78 -11.24 -14.41 -24.37
N PRO A 79 -11.79 -15.62 -24.12
CA PRO A 79 -11.00 -16.77 -23.70
C PRO A 79 -9.80 -17.01 -24.62
N ASN A 80 -8.67 -17.36 -24.01
CA ASN A 80 -7.46 -17.74 -24.73
C ASN A 80 -7.44 -19.28 -24.86
N GLU A 81 -7.63 -19.76 -26.06
CA GLU A 81 -7.64 -21.20 -26.36
C GLU A 81 -6.29 -21.90 -26.11
N ASN A 82 -5.22 -21.13 -26.00
CA ASN A 82 -3.88 -21.63 -25.69
C ASN A 82 -3.53 -21.56 -24.19
N TYR A 83 -4.45 -21.08 -23.36
CA TYR A 83 -4.25 -21.10 -21.90
C TYR A 83 -4.15 -22.54 -21.40
N TYR A 84 -3.22 -22.80 -20.49
CA TYR A 84 -2.94 -24.18 -20.03
C TYR A 84 -4.19 -24.87 -19.42
N ASP A 85 -5.11 -24.11 -18.85
CA ASP A 85 -6.37 -24.59 -18.30
C ASP A 85 -7.58 -23.93 -18.99
N ALA A 86 -7.54 -23.83 -20.30
CA ALA A 86 -8.61 -23.21 -21.10
C ALA A 86 -9.98 -23.84 -20.88
N SER A 87 -10.03 -25.14 -20.49
CA SER A 87 -11.28 -25.84 -20.21
C SER A 87 -12.01 -25.37 -18.95
N SER A 88 -11.34 -24.68 -18.02
CA SER A 88 -11.93 -24.11 -16.81
C SER A 88 -12.60 -22.76 -17.04
N ILE A 89 -12.32 -22.09 -18.17
CA ILE A 89 -12.82 -20.75 -18.47
C ILE A 89 -14.24 -20.87 -19.02
N THR A 90 -15.21 -20.30 -18.29
CA THR A 90 -16.64 -20.36 -18.62
C THR A 90 -17.18 -19.06 -19.23
N LEU A 91 -16.55 -17.92 -18.94
CA LEU A 91 -16.93 -16.63 -19.51
C LEU A 91 -16.60 -16.57 -21.00
N GLU A 92 -17.59 -16.28 -21.85
CA GLU A 92 -17.38 -16.06 -23.28
C GLU A 92 -16.70 -14.74 -23.59
N LYS A 93 -16.86 -13.76 -22.72
CA LYS A 93 -16.35 -12.40 -22.89
C LYS A 93 -16.21 -11.69 -21.53
N LEU A 94 -15.13 -10.92 -21.37
CA LEU A 94 -14.91 -9.99 -20.28
C LEU A 94 -14.70 -8.60 -20.87
N THR A 95 -15.52 -7.61 -20.46
CA THR A 95 -15.46 -6.24 -20.96
C THR A 95 -15.12 -5.27 -19.84
N PHE A 96 -14.01 -4.56 -19.96
CA PHE A 96 -13.66 -3.47 -19.08
C PHE A 96 -14.17 -2.15 -19.66
N LYS A 97 -15.11 -1.50 -19.00
CA LYS A 97 -15.55 -0.15 -19.33
C LYS A 97 -14.60 0.86 -18.74
N LEU A 98 -14.08 1.77 -19.54
CA LEU A 98 -13.17 2.84 -19.11
C LEU A 98 -14.02 4.04 -18.69
N MET A 99 -14.22 4.23 -17.39
CA MET A 99 -15.10 5.25 -16.81
C MET A 99 -14.36 5.92 -15.66
N ASP A 100 -14.23 7.25 -15.68
CA ASP A 100 -13.51 8.00 -14.64
C ASP A 100 -14.43 8.46 -13.49
N ASP A 101 -15.72 8.68 -13.76
CA ASP A 101 -16.67 9.20 -12.78
C ASP A 101 -17.29 8.07 -11.94
N ALA A 102 -16.98 8.03 -10.64
CA ALA A 102 -17.43 7.00 -9.72
C ALA A 102 -18.97 6.99 -9.53
N ASN A 103 -19.66 8.15 -9.63
CA ASN A 103 -21.11 8.22 -9.53
C ASN A 103 -21.79 7.64 -10.79
N ALA A 104 -21.21 7.86 -11.97
CA ALA A 104 -21.66 7.23 -13.20
C ALA A 104 -21.44 5.70 -13.16
N GLN A 105 -20.31 5.23 -12.62
CA GLN A 105 -20.05 3.81 -12.42
C GLN A 105 -21.07 3.19 -11.47
N LEU A 106 -21.34 3.81 -10.31
CA LEU A 106 -22.33 3.32 -9.34
C LEU A 106 -23.74 3.28 -9.96
N THR A 107 -24.10 4.28 -10.76
CA THR A 107 -25.37 4.30 -11.47
C THR A 107 -25.47 3.16 -12.48
N ALA A 108 -24.42 2.92 -13.25
CA ALA A 108 -24.35 1.82 -14.22
C ALA A 108 -24.42 0.46 -13.51
N PHE A 109 -23.75 0.29 -12.37
CA PHE A 109 -23.84 -0.91 -11.55
C PHE A 109 -25.27 -1.15 -11.02
N LYS A 110 -25.89 -0.15 -10.44
CA LYS A 110 -27.28 -0.23 -9.93
C LYS A 110 -28.31 -0.53 -11.04
N ASN A 111 -28.02 -0.14 -12.28
CA ASN A 111 -28.86 -0.44 -13.46
C ASN A 111 -28.59 -1.82 -14.07
N GLY A 112 -27.55 -2.53 -13.65
CA GLY A 112 -27.13 -3.82 -14.24
C GLY A 112 -26.33 -3.67 -15.54
N ASP A 113 -25.79 -2.48 -15.84
CA ASP A 113 -24.90 -2.25 -16.98
C ASP A 113 -23.43 -2.61 -16.66
N LEU A 114 -23.11 -2.72 -15.37
CA LEU A 114 -21.84 -3.22 -14.83
C LEU A 114 -22.11 -4.39 -13.86
N ASP A 115 -21.30 -5.43 -13.97
CA ASP A 115 -21.35 -6.60 -13.10
C ASP A 115 -20.39 -6.48 -11.90
N TYR A 116 -19.43 -5.56 -12.01
CA TYR A 116 -18.39 -5.29 -11.05
C TYR A 116 -17.97 -3.82 -11.11
N MET A 117 -17.67 -3.24 -9.95
CA MET A 117 -16.98 -1.96 -9.84
C MET A 117 -16.11 -1.91 -8.59
N GLN A 118 -15.07 -1.07 -8.63
CA GLN A 118 -14.23 -0.78 -7.47
C GLN A 118 -14.26 0.72 -7.14
N ASN A 119 -13.87 1.05 -5.91
CA ASN A 119 -13.83 2.42 -5.40
C ASN A 119 -15.15 3.18 -5.61
N PRO A 120 -16.28 2.75 -4.98
CA PRO A 120 -17.52 3.50 -4.99
C PRO A 120 -17.33 4.94 -4.48
N PRO A 121 -18.23 5.88 -4.84
CA PRO A 121 -18.14 7.26 -4.40
C PRO A 121 -18.01 7.39 -2.88
N PRO A 122 -17.09 8.21 -2.35
CA PRO A 122 -16.87 8.35 -0.90
C PRO A 122 -18.10 8.75 -0.11
N ASP A 123 -18.96 9.61 -0.66
CA ASP A 123 -20.20 10.08 -0.04
C ASP A 123 -21.31 9.00 0.05
N GLU A 124 -21.21 7.92 -0.74
CA GLU A 124 -22.12 6.77 -0.70
C GLU A 124 -21.59 5.63 0.20
N MET A 125 -20.31 5.62 0.55
CA MET A 125 -19.64 4.51 1.21
C MET A 125 -20.29 4.10 2.54
N ALA A 126 -20.63 5.05 3.39
CA ALA A 126 -21.26 4.76 4.68
C ALA A 126 -22.59 4.00 4.53
N THR A 127 -23.38 4.34 3.50
CA THR A 127 -24.64 3.66 3.17
C THR A 127 -24.36 2.27 2.60
N LEU A 128 -23.47 2.17 1.61
CA LEU A 128 -23.13 0.92 0.93
C LEU A 128 -22.46 -0.13 1.86
N LEU A 129 -21.69 0.31 2.85
CA LEU A 129 -21.15 -0.54 3.90
C LEU A 129 -22.25 -1.04 4.85
N THR A 130 -23.19 -0.15 5.22
CA THR A 130 -24.26 -0.49 6.15
C THR A 130 -25.25 -1.48 5.55
N ASP A 131 -25.59 -1.35 4.29
CA ASP A 131 -26.52 -2.25 3.59
C ASP A 131 -25.86 -3.52 3.04
N GLY A 132 -24.52 -3.62 3.15
CA GLY A 132 -23.74 -4.78 2.71
C GLY A 132 -23.55 -4.90 1.20
N THR A 133 -23.85 -3.85 0.44
CA THR A 133 -23.70 -3.83 -1.02
C THR A 133 -22.24 -3.74 -1.44
N VAL A 134 -21.41 -3.01 -0.66
CA VAL A 134 -19.96 -2.93 -0.88
C VAL A 134 -19.22 -3.95 0.01
N ILE A 135 -18.20 -4.56 -0.54
CA ILE A 135 -17.31 -5.47 0.15
C ILE A 135 -16.02 -4.69 0.43
N PRO A 136 -15.66 -4.43 1.70
CA PRO A 136 -14.36 -3.89 2.03
C PRO A 136 -13.32 -5.01 1.88
N GLY A 137 -12.52 -4.96 0.82
CA GLY A 137 -11.41 -5.90 0.63
C GLY A 137 -10.18 -5.48 1.44
N ASP A 138 -9.53 -6.43 2.11
CA ASP A 138 -8.24 -6.17 2.75
C ASP A 138 -7.22 -5.77 1.69
N TYR A 139 -6.45 -4.72 1.95
CA TYR A 139 -5.42 -4.26 1.05
C TYR A 139 -4.10 -4.09 1.82
N LEU A 140 -3.10 -4.89 1.48
CA LEU A 140 -1.82 -4.91 2.19
C LEU A 140 -1.07 -3.60 2.00
N GLY A 141 -1.46 -2.59 2.75
CA GLY A 141 -0.85 -1.28 2.66
C GLY A 141 -1.18 -0.39 3.85
N SER A 142 -0.30 0.59 4.08
CA SER A 142 -0.41 1.55 5.17
C SER A 142 -0.21 2.97 4.65
N TYR A 143 -1.11 3.87 5.05
CA TYR A 143 -0.97 5.31 4.85
C TYR A 143 -0.35 5.94 6.08
N TYR A 144 0.63 6.82 5.90
CA TYR A 144 1.34 7.43 7.03
C TYR A 144 1.75 8.87 6.81
N ALA A 145 1.92 9.61 7.89
CA ALA A 145 2.65 10.86 7.91
C ALA A 145 4.15 10.52 8.05
N CYS A 146 4.93 10.91 7.07
CA CYS A 146 6.36 10.69 6.98
C CYS A 146 7.09 11.90 7.53
N PHE A 147 7.77 11.75 8.66
CA PHE A 147 8.62 12.78 9.22
C PHE A 147 9.98 12.79 8.54
N ASN A 148 10.56 13.96 8.30
CA ASN A 148 11.96 14.04 7.90
C ASN A 148 12.86 13.94 9.15
N ASN A 149 13.39 12.75 9.41
CA ASN A 149 14.16 12.44 10.61
C ASN A 149 15.50 13.19 10.69
N THR A 150 15.92 13.87 9.63
CA THR A 150 17.18 14.64 9.61
C THR A 150 16.99 16.14 9.85
N LYS A 151 15.73 16.63 9.85
CA LYS A 151 15.42 18.05 9.99
C LYS A 151 14.83 18.37 11.35
N GLU A 152 15.31 19.46 11.98
CA GLU A 152 14.65 20.04 13.15
C GLU A 152 13.22 20.49 12.81
N PRO A 153 12.27 20.27 13.71
CA PRO A 153 12.40 19.62 15.01
C PRO A 153 12.18 18.10 14.97
N PHE A 154 11.94 17.49 13.78
CA PHE A 154 11.61 16.07 13.62
C PHE A 154 12.82 15.13 13.69
N ASN A 155 14.03 15.65 13.89
CA ASN A 155 15.19 14.85 14.30
C ASN A 155 15.09 14.37 15.76
N ASP A 156 14.20 14.96 16.57
CA ASP A 156 13.90 14.53 17.93
C ASP A 156 12.74 13.50 17.96
N PRO A 157 12.96 12.27 18.45
CA PRO A 157 11.91 11.25 18.55
C PRO A 157 10.76 11.66 19.49
N LEU A 158 10.99 12.51 20.50
CA LEU A 158 9.92 13.01 21.38
C LEU A 158 8.93 13.86 20.59
N VAL A 159 9.40 14.69 19.67
CA VAL A 159 8.57 15.50 18.78
C VAL A 159 7.75 14.59 17.86
N ARG A 160 8.39 13.62 17.22
CA ARG A 160 7.69 12.68 16.32
C ARG A 160 6.61 11.89 17.04
N LYS A 161 6.91 11.40 18.26
CA LYS A 161 5.95 10.69 19.10
C LYS A 161 4.78 11.57 19.53
N ALA A 162 5.05 12.84 19.90
CA ALA A 162 4.00 13.80 20.23
C ALA A 162 3.06 14.04 19.04
N PHE A 163 3.61 14.24 17.85
CA PHE A 163 2.83 14.43 16.62
C PHE A 163 2.01 13.19 16.26
N SER A 164 2.57 11.99 16.45
CA SER A 164 1.87 10.72 16.18
C SER A 164 0.70 10.49 17.15
N LEU A 165 0.91 10.68 18.46
CA LEU A 165 -0.12 10.47 19.48
C LEU A 165 -1.25 11.50 19.43
N ALA A 166 -0.99 12.69 18.89
CA ALA A 166 -2.02 13.73 18.69
C ALA A 166 -3.02 13.40 17.57
N ILE A 167 -2.81 12.33 16.79
CA ILE A 167 -3.65 11.96 15.67
C ILE A 167 -4.83 11.09 16.13
N ASP A 168 -6.06 11.57 15.92
CA ASP A 168 -7.27 10.75 16.03
C ASP A 168 -7.47 9.93 14.74
N ARG A 169 -6.94 8.71 14.75
CA ARG A 169 -7.00 7.80 13.62
C ARG A 169 -8.41 7.32 13.31
N ASN A 170 -9.25 7.14 14.35
CA ASN A 170 -10.65 6.78 14.15
C ASN A 170 -11.43 7.90 13.47
N TYR A 171 -11.20 9.15 13.86
CA TYR A 171 -11.84 10.29 13.17
C TYR A 171 -11.45 10.31 11.68
N ILE A 172 -10.17 10.01 11.36
CA ILE A 172 -9.73 9.97 9.96
C ILE A 172 -10.49 8.90 9.19
N VAL A 173 -10.54 7.64 9.66
CA VAL A 173 -11.17 6.54 8.91
C VAL A 173 -12.70 6.62 8.89
N GLU A 174 -13.33 7.16 9.95
CA GLU A 174 -14.79 7.18 10.08
C GLU A 174 -15.43 8.47 9.54
N GLN A 175 -14.72 9.59 9.55
CA GLN A 175 -15.29 10.89 9.22
C GLN A 175 -14.63 11.57 8.02
N VAL A 176 -13.37 11.21 7.70
CA VAL A 176 -12.63 11.85 6.62
C VAL A 176 -12.58 10.95 5.39
N THR A 177 -12.06 9.72 5.50
CA THR A 177 -11.86 8.84 4.34
C THR A 177 -13.07 7.95 4.06
N GLN A 178 -13.69 7.39 5.06
CA GLN A 178 -14.95 6.61 5.03
C GLN A 178 -14.97 5.45 4.00
N ALA A 179 -13.81 4.93 3.63
CA ALA A 179 -13.69 3.89 2.58
C ALA A 179 -13.46 2.47 3.14
N GLY A 180 -13.73 2.26 4.44
CA GLY A 180 -13.56 0.98 5.11
C GLY A 180 -12.14 0.71 5.58
N GLU A 181 -11.29 1.73 5.62
CA GLU A 181 -9.95 1.65 6.17
C GLU A 181 -9.98 1.34 7.68
N ILE A 182 -8.90 0.76 8.18
CA ILE A 182 -8.72 0.41 9.60
C ILE A 182 -7.73 1.39 10.22
N ALA A 183 -8.07 1.99 11.36
CA ALA A 183 -7.15 2.85 12.12
C ALA A 183 -5.88 2.09 12.47
N ALA A 184 -4.71 2.60 12.08
CA ALA A 184 -3.45 1.91 12.26
C ALA A 184 -2.92 2.06 13.67
N ASP A 185 -2.59 0.95 14.31
CA ASP A 185 -1.95 0.86 15.63
C ASP A 185 -0.48 0.45 15.57
N ALA A 186 0.03 0.24 14.34
CA ALA A 186 1.40 -0.13 14.02
C ALA A 186 1.75 0.24 12.57
N TRP A 187 2.90 -0.25 12.06
CA TRP A 187 3.32 -0.01 10.68
C TRP A 187 2.89 -1.11 9.70
N VAL A 188 3.27 -2.36 9.97
CA VAL A 188 2.89 -3.51 9.13
C VAL A 188 1.38 -3.74 9.29
N PRO A 189 0.60 -3.74 8.19
CA PRO A 189 -0.86 -3.86 8.28
C PRO A 189 -1.34 -5.26 8.67
N VAL A 190 -2.62 -5.37 8.98
CA VAL A 190 -3.33 -6.65 9.11
C VAL A 190 -3.29 -7.42 7.79
N SER A 191 -3.49 -8.74 7.86
CA SER A 191 -3.45 -9.68 6.73
C SER A 191 -2.06 -9.94 6.13
N VAL A 192 -1.00 -9.38 6.72
CA VAL A 192 0.38 -9.81 6.46
C VAL A 192 0.69 -11.02 7.33
N VAL A 193 1.25 -12.08 6.73
CA VAL A 193 1.50 -13.35 7.43
C VAL A 193 2.73 -13.29 8.32
N ASP A 194 2.67 -14.01 9.47
CA ASP A 194 3.78 -14.20 10.41
C ASP A 194 4.37 -15.62 10.26
N ALA A 195 4.72 -16.00 9.05
CA ALA A 195 5.41 -17.27 8.76
C ALA A 195 5.73 -17.38 7.28
N GLU A 196 6.40 -18.46 6.90
CA GLU A 196 6.53 -18.82 5.49
C GLU A 196 5.16 -19.22 4.88
N GLY A 197 4.80 -18.58 3.79
CA GLY A 197 3.58 -18.86 3.03
C GLY A 197 2.31 -18.24 3.62
N THR A 198 1.15 -18.74 3.17
CA THR A 198 -0.16 -18.12 3.44
C THR A 198 -0.91 -18.74 4.64
N SER A 199 -0.27 -19.56 5.46
CA SER A 199 -0.91 -20.35 6.52
C SER A 199 -0.47 -19.99 7.94
N GLY A 200 0.30 -18.92 8.12
CA GLY A 200 0.74 -18.43 9.42
C GLY A 200 -0.32 -17.57 10.11
N ASP A 201 -0.06 -17.21 11.37
CA ASP A 201 -0.81 -16.20 12.09
C ASP A 201 -0.62 -14.82 11.41
N ASP A 202 -1.44 -13.88 11.75
CA ASP A 202 -1.32 -12.49 11.28
C ASP A 202 -0.18 -11.79 12.04
N PHE A 203 0.73 -11.14 11.30
CA PHE A 203 1.90 -10.45 11.86
C PHE A 203 1.50 -9.38 12.88
N ARG A 204 0.41 -8.65 12.62
CA ARG A 204 -0.10 -7.64 13.54
C ARG A 204 -0.65 -8.26 14.83
N THR A 205 -1.33 -9.40 14.73
CA THR A 205 -1.85 -10.13 15.89
C THR A 205 -0.73 -10.64 16.80
N VAL A 206 0.37 -11.10 16.22
CA VAL A 206 1.56 -11.57 16.98
C VAL A 206 2.33 -10.40 17.58
N GLY A 207 2.65 -9.37 16.80
CA GLY A 207 3.46 -8.21 17.23
C GLY A 207 2.72 -7.24 18.16
N GLY A 208 1.37 -7.23 18.14
CA GLY A 208 0.57 -6.31 18.97
C GLY A 208 0.57 -4.88 18.47
N SER A 209 0.29 -3.92 19.34
CA SER A 209 0.09 -2.50 19.02
C SER A 209 1.11 -1.63 19.73
N TYR A 210 1.49 -0.49 19.13
CA TYR A 210 2.43 0.48 19.70
C TYR A 210 1.74 1.67 20.37
N TRP A 211 0.47 1.90 20.03
CA TRP A 211 -0.41 2.91 20.63
C TRP A 211 -1.85 2.45 20.58
N SER A 212 -2.66 2.94 21.50
CA SER A 212 -4.08 2.65 21.48
C SER A 212 -4.79 3.48 20.40
N VAL A 213 -5.61 2.81 19.60
CA VAL A 213 -6.58 3.43 18.68
C VAL A 213 -8.00 3.39 19.26
N SER A 214 -8.19 3.02 20.53
CA SER A 214 -9.48 3.14 21.20
C SER A 214 -9.91 4.60 21.30
N LYS A 215 -11.17 4.89 20.97
CA LYS A 215 -11.74 6.24 21.13
C LYS A 215 -11.68 6.72 22.59
N ASP A 216 -11.83 5.80 23.52
CA ASP A 216 -11.80 6.11 24.97
C ASP A 216 -10.40 6.51 25.46
N ASP A 217 -9.35 6.10 24.74
CA ASP A 217 -7.96 6.38 25.09
C ASP A 217 -7.40 7.61 24.38
N TYR A 218 -8.13 8.21 23.42
CA TYR A 218 -7.61 9.33 22.61
C TYR A 218 -7.20 10.52 23.48
N GLU A 219 -7.98 10.90 24.50
CA GLU A 219 -7.61 12.02 25.39
C GLU A 219 -6.32 11.71 26.17
N ALA A 220 -6.14 10.46 26.62
CA ALA A 220 -4.90 10.04 27.26
C ALA A 220 -3.69 10.12 26.33
N ASN A 221 -3.86 9.73 25.04
CA ASN A 221 -2.84 9.92 24.01
C ASN A 221 -2.51 11.41 23.81
N CYS A 222 -3.52 12.28 23.79
CA CYS A 222 -3.34 13.73 23.67
C CYS A 222 -2.60 14.33 24.89
N GLU A 223 -2.89 13.85 26.11
CA GLU A 223 -2.17 14.29 27.32
C GLU A 223 -0.70 13.90 27.26
N GLU A 224 -0.39 12.67 26.85
CA GLU A 224 0.99 12.23 26.70
C GLU A 224 1.69 12.99 25.55
N ALA A 225 1.00 13.25 24.44
CA ALA A 225 1.53 14.06 23.33
C ALA A 225 1.96 15.45 23.80
N ARG A 226 1.11 16.15 24.57
CA ARG A 226 1.42 17.47 25.14
C ARG A 226 2.64 17.43 26.06
N LYS A 227 2.74 16.39 26.88
CA LYS A 227 3.86 16.20 27.83
C LYS A 227 5.18 15.95 27.09
N LEU A 228 5.19 15.08 26.07
CA LEU A 228 6.37 14.80 25.25
C LEU A 228 6.84 16.06 24.51
N LEU A 229 5.92 16.85 23.96
CA LEU A 229 6.26 18.09 23.28
C LEU A 229 6.82 19.13 24.24
N ALA A 230 6.31 19.22 25.47
CA ALA A 230 6.87 20.08 26.52
C ALA A 230 8.28 19.63 26.96
N GLU A 231 8.52 18.31 27.06
CA GLU A 231 9.83 17.73 27.36
C GLU A 231 10.85 18.06 26.24
N ALA A 232 10.41 18.05 24.98
CA ALA A 232 11.21 18.48 23.83
C ALA A 232 11.45 20.00 23.80
N GLY A 233 10.89 20.77 24.74
CA GLY A 233 11.11 22.22 24.86
C GLY A 233 10.08 23.10 24.15
N TYR A 234 8.98 22.54 23.68
CA TYR A 234 7.95 23.26 22.90
C TYR A 234 6.59 23.24 23.60
N GLU A 235 6.53 23.53 24.90
CA GLU A 235 5.29 23.51 25.66
C GLU A 235 4.19 24.37 25.01
N ASN A 236 3.03 23.77 24.72
CA ASN A 236 1.90 24.37 24.00
C ASN A 236 2.29 24.97 22.63
N GLY A 237 3.28 24.41 21.97
CA GLY A 237 3.79 24.87 20.66
C GLY A 237 4.63 26.14 20.69
N VAL A 238 4.93 26.68 21.88
CA VAL A 238 5.71 27.92 22.01
C VAL A 238 7.13 27.72 21.50
N GLY A 239 7.52 28.53 20.51
CA GLY A 239 8.85 28.47 19.90
C GLY A 239 9.04 27.33 18.90
N PHE A 240 7.97 26.56 18.57
CA PHE A 240 8.05 25.52 17.56
C PHE A 240 8.40 26.11 16.19
N PRO A 241 9.35 25.54 15.44
CA PRO A 241 9.74 26.06 14.14
C PRO A 241 8.62 26.03 13.11
N GLU A 242 8.74 26.87 12.08
CA GLU A 242 7.84 26.81 10.93
C GLU A 242 7.87 25.43 10.29
N THR A 243 6.68 24.80 10.18
CA THR A 243 6.53 23.41 9.78
C THR A 243 5.53 23.30 8.64
N THR A 244 5.86 22.47 7.66
CA THR A 244 4.99 22.20 6.51
C THR A 244 4.58 20.73 6.46
N TYR A 245 3.34 20.48 5.99
CA TYR A 245 2.87 19.16 5.58
C TYR A 245 2.70 19.15 4.06
N LEU A 246 3.56 18.37 3.39
CA LEU A 246 3.58 18.22 1.95
C LEU A 246 2.67 17.07 1.51
N TYR A 247 1.80 17.31 0.51
CA TYR A 247 0.96 16.28 -0.10
C TYR A 247 0.75 16.54 -1.59
N ASN A 248 0.45 15.48 -2.36
CA ASN A 248 0.10 15.62 -3.76
C ASN A 248 -1.39 15.97 -3.95
N THR A 249 -1.71 16.65 -5.05
CA THR A 249 -3.07 17.05 -5.42
C THR A 249 -3.98 15.83 -5.52
N ASP A 250 -4.94 15.74 -4.61
CA ASP A 250 -5.97 14.72 -4.49
C ASP A 250 -6.90 15.12 -3.35
N ASP A 251 -8.22 15.00 -3.54
CA ASP A 251 -9.21 15.47 -2.57
C ASP A 251 -9.13 14.72 -1.24
N LYS A 252 -8.88 13.40 -1.26
CA LYS A 252 -8.72 12.59 -0.05
C LYS A 252 -7.46 13.00 0.72
N HIS A 253 -6.34 13.21 0.02
CA HIS A 253 -5.10 13.67 0.66
C HIS A 253 -5.23 15.06 1.26
N GLN A 254 -5.97 15.96 0.60
CA GLN A 254 -6.27 17.27 1.13
C GLN A 254 -7.10 17.18 2.42
N ALA A 255 -8.18 16.39 2.41
CA ALA A 255 -9.04 16.22 3.59
C ALA A 255 -8.29 15.63 4.79
N VAL A 256 -7.40 14.65 4.55
CA VAL A 256 -6.52 14.10 5.59
C VAL A 256 -5.54 15.15 6.09
N ALA A 257 -4.92 15.94 5.21
CA ALA A 257 -3.99 17.00 5.59
C ALA A 257 -4.64 18.09 6.46
N GLU A 258 -5.86 18.50 6.12
CA GLU A 258 -6.66 19.48 6.89
C GLU A 258 -7.04 18.91 8.27
N ALA A 259 -7.40 17.63 8.36
CA ALA A 259 -7.67 16.97 9.62
C ALA A 259 -6.42 16.93 10.53
N LEU A 260 -5.28 16.51 9.99
CA LEU A 260 -4.00 16.49 10.72
C LEU A 260 -3.57 17.88 11.20
N GLN A 261 -3.67 18.89 10.33
CA GLN A 261 -3.39 20.30 10.67
C GLN A 261 -4.24 20.75 11.88
N SER A 262 -5.55 20.43 11.84
CA SER A 262 -6.47 20.78 12.92
C SER A 262 -6.12 20.07 14.22
N MET A 263 -5.81 18.77 14.18
CA MET A 263 -5.43 17.98 15.35
C MET A 263 -4.15 18.51 16.00
N TRP A 264 -3.09 18.72 15.23
CA TRP A 264 -1.82 19.26 15.77
C TRP A 264 -1.97 20.65 16.35
N LYS A 265 -2.79 21.51 15.72
CA LYS A 265 -3.11 22.81 16.28
C LYS A 265 -3.86 22.72 17.60
N ASN A 266 -4.91 21.91 17.66
CA ASN A 266 -5.78 21.82 18.84
C ASN A 266 -5.12 21.07 20.00
N VAL A 267 -4.35 20.02 19.73
CA VAL A 267 -3.70 19.20 20.78
C VAL A 267 -2.37 19.76 21.21
N LEU A 268 -1.52 20.17 20.27
CA LEU A 268 -0.12 20.54 20.53
C LEU A 268 0.11 22.06 20.51
N GLY A 269 -0.85 22.85 20.01
CA GLY A 269 -0.69 24.29 19.79
C GLY A 269 0.24 24.63 18.61
N VAL A 270 0.54 23.68 17.74
CA VAL A 270 1.46 23.85 16.61
C VAL A 270 0.69 24.16 15.33
N GLU A 271 1.05 25.26 14.68
CA GLU A 271 0.54 25.63 13.35
C GLU A 271 1.39 24.93 12.27
N VAL A 272 0.74 24.11 11.45
CA VAL A 272 1.37 23.42 10.31
C VAL A 272 0.82 24.00 9.01
N THR A 273 1.69 24.40 8.09
CA THR A 273 1.30 24.95 6.78
C THR A 273 1.13 23.80 5.79
N LEU A 274 -0.01 23.75 5.10
CA LEU A 274 -0.27 22.77 4.06
C LEU A 274 0.39 23.18 2.74
N ASN A 275 1.11 22.24 2.12
CA ASN A 275 1.81 22.42 0.84
C ASN A 275 1.33 21.37 -0.17
N ASN A 276 0.46 21.80 -1.07
CA ASN A 276 -0.07 20.95 -2.17
C ASN A 276 0.83 21.05 -3.40
N GLN A 277 1.13 19.93 -4.02
CA GLN A 277 1.92 19.85 -5.26
C GLN A 277 1.35 18.82 -6.24
N ASP A 278 1.51 19.08 -7.55
CA ASP A 278 1.26 18.08 -8.57
C ASP A 278 2.15 16.85 -8.37
N TRP A 279 1.64 15.66 -8.74
CA TRP A 279 2.27 14.37 -8.44
C TRP A 279 3.77 14.30 -8.77
N ASN A 280 4.17 14.71 -9.97
CA ASN A 280 5.57 14.62 -10.38
C ASN A 280 6.48 15.56 -9.57
N VAL A 281 5.99 16.76 -9.25
CA VAL A 281 6.71 17.75 -8.42
C VAL A 281 6.79 17.23 -6.97
N PHE A 282 5.69 16.68 -6.46
CA PHE A 282 5.63 16.05 -5.14
C PHE A 282 6.68 14.94 -4.98
N LEU A 283 6.77 14.02 -5.96
CA LEU A 283 7.75 12.93 -5.92
C LEU A 283 9.19 13.47 -5.86
N GLU A 284 9.50 14.48 -6.67
CA GLU A 284 10.83 15.10 -6.68
C GLU A 284 11.14 15.81 -5.36
N THR A 285 10.20 16.58 -4.81
CA THR A 285 10.34 17.29 -3.54
C THR A 285 10.53 16.32 -2.38
N ARG A 286 9.73 15.23 -2.36
CA ARG A 286 9.78 14.19 -1.35
C ARG A 286 11.12 13.44 -1.38
N SER A 287 11.55 12.96 -2.55
CA SER A 287 12.80 12.21 -2.66
C SER A 287 14.05 13.04 -2.34
N LYS A 288 13.98 14.38 -2.48
CA LYS A 288 15.04 15.30 -2.04
C LYS A 288 15.02 15.61 -0.54
N GLY A 289 13.99 15.18 0.16
CA GLY A 289 13.78 15.52 1.58
C GLY A 289 13.45 17.03 1.81
N ASP A 290 12.87 17.72 0.82
CA ASP A 290 12.52 19.14 0.92
C ASP A 290 11.15 19.35 1.59
N TYR A 291 10.95 18.73 2.74
CA TYR A 291 9.73 18.79 3.54
C TYR A 291 10.06 18.65 5.04
N SER A 292 9.14 19.05 5.92
CA SER A 292 9.18 18.76 7.36
C SER A 292 8.42 17.46 7.64
N ILE A 293 7.18 17.40 7.19
CA ILE A 293 6.31 16.23 7.19
C ILE A 293 5.75 16.08 5.78
N CYS A 294 5.63 14.86 5.28
CA CYS A 294 4.89 14.63 4.04
C CYS A 294 3.92 13.46 4.17
N ARG A 295 2.90 13.47 3.32
CA ARG A 295 2.07 12.29 3.16
C ARG A 295 2.88 11.19 2.48
N ASN A 296 2.67 9.98 2.89
CA ASN A 296 3.21 8.82 2.19
C ASN A 296 2.27 7.60 2.32
N GLY A 297 2.53 6.57 1.57
CA GLY A 297 1.83 5.31 1.64
C GLY A 297 2.65 4.21 1.01
N TRP A 298 2.49 3.01 1.50
CA TRP A 298 3.14 1.83 0.97
C TRP A 298 2.12 0.71 0.77
N ILE A 299 2.18 0.06 -0.36
CA ILE A 299 1.40 -1.13 -0.67
C ILE A 299 2.40 -2.25 -0.93
N ALA A 300 2.20 -3.40 -0.31
CA ALA A 300 3.10 -4.53 -0.44
C ALA A 300 3.19 -5.04 -1.88
N ASP A 301 4.39 -5.34 -2.33
CA ASP A 301 4.63 -6.04 -3.60
C ASP A 301 4.36 -7.55 -3.47
N TYR A 302 4.49 -8.10 -2.26
CA TYR A 302 4.27 -9.51 -1.90
C TYR A 302 3.88 -9.61 -0.42
N ASN A 303 3.24 -10.72 -0.02
CA ASN A 303 2.75 -10.92 1.35
C ASN A 303 3.86 -11.43 2.27
N ASP A 304 4.74 -10.50 2.68
CA ASP A 304 5.78 -10.72 3.67
C ASP A 304 6.10 -9.38 4.38
N PRO A 305 6.29 -9.36 5.72
CA PRO A 305 6.58 -8.13 6.45
C PRO A 305 7.81 -7.38 5.97
N VAL A 306 8.77 -8.06 5.34
CA VAL A 306 9.98 -7.43 4.79
C VAL A 306 9.65 -6.37 3.75
N SER A 307 8.53 -6.52 3.00
CA SER A 307 8.06 -5.50 2.05
C SER A 307 7.79 -4.14 2.71
N PHE A 308 7.48 -4.13 4.01
CA PHE A 308 7.23 -2.92 4.79
C PHE A 308 8.45 -2.43 5.57
N LEU A 309 9.38 -3.32 5.89
CA LEU A 309 10.47 -3.00 6.80
C LEU A 309 11.78 -2.70 6.08
N ASP A 310 12.13 -3.38 4.99
CA ASP A 310 13.39 -3.16 4.30
C ASP A 310 13.53 -1.76 3.70
N MET A 311 12.39 -1.13 3.36
CA MET A 311 12.35 0.23 2.81
C MET A 311 12.92 1.29 3.76
N PHE A 312 12.99 1.04 5.07
CA PHE A 312 13.54 1.98 6.07
C PHE A 312 15.00 1.74 6.42
N MET A 313 15.67 0.77 5.79
CA MET A 313 17.12 0.64 5.92
C MET A 313 17.82 1.92 5.47
N THR A 314 18.93 2.25 6.12
CA THR A 314 19.75 3.40 5.74
C THR A 314 20.13 3.30 4.25
N ASP A 315 20.01 4.40 3.53
CA ASP A 315 20.30 4.51 2.08
C ASP A 315 19.36 3.70 1.15
N ASN A 316 18.27 3.09 1.64
CA ASN A 316 17.27 2.49 0.77
C ASN A 316 16.55 3.59 -0.03
N GLY A 317 16.37 3.38 -1.33
CA GLY A 317 15.76 4.37 -2.24
C GLY A 317 14.29 4.72 -1.94
N ASN A 318 13.61 3.92 -1.13
CA ASN A 318 12.23 4.15 -0.67
C ASN A 318 12.17 4.79 0.73
N ASN A 319 13.32 5.00 1.38
CA ASN A 319 13.39 5.60 2.71
C ASN A 319 13.22 7.12 2.66
N ASP A 320 12.03 7.57 2.29
CA ASP A 320 11.71 9.00 2.25
C ASP A 320 11.79 9.67 3.63
N ALA A 321 11.65 8.92 4.73
CA ALA A 321 11.82 9.45 6.09
C ALA A 321 13.26 9.84 6.42
N HIS A 322 14.23 9.44 5.63
CA HIS A 322 15.66 9.58 5.90
C HIS A 322 16.03 9.02 7.30
N TYR A 323 15.31 7.96 7.70
CA TYR A 323 15.58 7.25 8.94
C TYR A 323 16.92 6.52 8.83
N SER A 324 17.71 6.54 9.90
CA SER A 324 19.00 5.85 9.95
C SER A 324 19.26 5.37 11.37
N ASN A 325 19.28 4.06 11.54
CA ASN A 325 19.57 3.42 12.82
C ASN A 325 20.41 2.16 12.57
N ALA A 326 21.63 2.12 13.08
CA ALA A 326 22.57 1.03 12.85
C ALA A 326 22.10 -0.32 13.43
N GLU A 327 21.28 -0.30 14.50
CA GLU A 327 20.70 -1.50 15.07
C GLU A 327 19.59 -2.05 14.17
N TYR A 328 18.74 -1.17 13.64
CA TYR A 328 17.74 -1.51 12.64
C TYR A 328 18.37 -2.15 11.40
N ASP A 329 19.39 -1.51 10.84
CA ASP A 329 20.11 -2.03 9.67
C ASP A 329 20.74 -3.40 9.92
N ALA A 330 21.28 -3.60 11.13
CA ALA A 330 21.88 -4.89 11.52
C ALA A 330 20.80 -5.99 11.65
N ILE A 331 19.63 -5.66 12.19
CA ILE A 331 18.48 -6.59 12.29
C ILE A 331 18.01 -6.94 10.88
N MET A 332 17.74 -5.95 10.03
CA MET A 332 17.25 -6.18 8.67
C MET A 332 18.26 -6.94 7.79
N THR A 333 19.56 -6.70 7.99
CA THR A 333 20.61 -7.51 7.32
C THR A 333 20.53 -8.99 7.71
N LYS A 334 20.21 -9.30 8.98
CA LYS A 334 20.00 -10.69 9.42
C LYS A 334 18.70 -11.25 8.83
N VAL A 335 17.60 -10.50 8.83
CA VAL A 335 16.33 -10.89 8.19
C VAL A 335 16.56 -11.36 6.75
N LEU A 336 17.34 -10.61 5.98
CA LEU A 336 17.65 -10.93 4.57
C LEU A 336 18.62 -12.13 4.40
N SER A 337 19.30 -12.55 5.45
CA SER A 337 20.30 -13.65 5.38
C SER A 337 19.89 -14.90 6.17
N ASP A 338 18.90 -14.82 7.05
CA ASP A 338 18.47 -15.93 7.89
C ASP A 338 17.61 -16.91 7.09
N SER A 339 17.84 -18.20 7.32
CA SER A 339 17.06 -19.30 6.73
C SER A 339 16.03 -19.89 7.69
N ASP A 340 16.03 -19.49 8.97
CA ASP A 340 15.03 -19.89 9.96
C ASP A 340 13.82 -18.94 9.89
N ALA A 341 12.67 -19.47 9.45
CA ALA A 341 11.45 -18.68 9.28
C ALA A 341 10.98 -18.02 10.59
N ALA A 342 10.97 -18.74 11.70
CA ALA A 342 10.52 -18.23 12.98
C ALA A 342 11.47 -17.14 13.53
N GLY A 343 12.77 -17.39 13.48
CA GLY A 343 13.79 -16.40 13.89
C GLY A 343 13.74 -15.15 13.03
N ARG A 344 13.46 -15.30 11.73
CA ARG A 344 13.28 -14.18 10.79
C ARG A 344 12.09 -13.31 11.17
N MET A 345 10.93 -13.89 11.51
CA MET A 345 9.74 -13.14 11.96
C MET A 345 10.00 -12.39 13.27
N GLU A 346 10.65 -13.03 14.25
CA GLU A 346 11.03 -12.38 15.51
C GLU A 346 11.95 -11.17 15.27
N LEU A 347 12.91 -11.27 14.35
CA LEU A 347 13.76 -10.13 13.97
C LEU A 347 12.94 -9.01 13.31
N MET A 348 11.93 -9.32 12.51
CA MET A 348 11.08 -8.31 11.90
C MET A 348 10.18 -7.60 12.93
N HIS A 349 9.69 -8.31 13.95
CA HIS A 349 9.03 -7.66 15.09
C HIS A 349 9.98 -6.70 15.83
N GLN A 350 11.23 -7.11 16.09
CA GLN A 350 12.23 -6.23 16.70
C GLN A 350 12.54 -5.00 15.81
N ALA A 351 12.56 -5.16 14.49
CA ALA A 351 12.71 -4.03 13.57
C ALA A 351 11.53 -3.05 13.66
N GLU A 352 10.30 -3.56 13.72
CA GLU A 352 9.10 -2.73 13.88
C GLU A 352 9.08 -2.04 15.27
N ASP A 353 9.51 -2.72 16.33
CA ASP A 353 9.68 -2.15 17.67
C ASP A 353 10.59 -0.92 17.65
N LEU A 354 11.74 -0.99 16.96
CA LEU A 354 12.63 0.16 16.79
C LEU A 354 11.96 1.27 15.96
N LEU A 355 11.40 0.92 14.79
CA LEU A 355 10.93 1.90 13.80
C LEU A 355 9.80 2.78 14.35
N VAL A 356 8.77 2.17 14.91
CA VAL A 356 7.55 2.87 15.35
C VAL A 356 7.30 2.78 16.86
N GLY A 357 7.90 1.85 17.59
CA GLY A 357 7.80 1.76 19.03
C GLY A 357 8.75 2.74 19.74
N GLU A 358 10.03 2.70 19.40
CA GLU A 358 11.06 3.50 20.05
C GLU A 358 11.34 4.82 19.33
N ASP A 359 11.74 4.74 18.04
CA ASP A 359 12.21 5.90 17.28
C ASP A 359 11.08 6.74 16.68
N GLN A 360 9.86 6.19 16.56
CA GLN A 360 8.71 6.88 15.93
C GLN A 360 9.07 7.54 14.61
N ALA A 361 9.84 6.83 13.76
CA ALA A 361 10.37 7.37 12.52
C ALA A 361 9.27 7.88 11.58
N ILE A 362 8.08 7.30 11.67
CA ILE A 362 6.88 7.64 10.91
C ILE A 362 5.64 7.60 11.83
N ALA A 363 4.52 8.16 11.37
CA ALA A 363 3.23 8.03 12.03
C ALA A 363 2.21 7.34 11.10
N PRO A 364 2.01 6.01 11.18
CA PRO A 364 0.93 5.32 10.49
C PRO A 364 -0.43 5.88 10.89
N LEU A 365 -1.32 6.07 9.89
CA LEU A 365 -2.64 6.63 10.09
C LEU A 365 -3.72 5.55 9.98
N TYR A 366 -3.69 4.81 8.87
CA TYR A 366 -4.65 3.74 8.61
C TYR A 366 -4.06 2.67 7.68
N TYR A 367 -4.59 1.47 7.80
CA TYR A 367 -4.40 0.40 6.83
C TYR A 367 -5.40 0.57 5.70
N TYR A 368 -4.93 0.42 4.47
CA TYR A 368 -5.77 0.57 3.29
C TYR A 368 -6.86 -0.50 3.22
N SER A 369 -7.98 -0.14 2.64
CA SER A 369 -8.99 -1.05 2.13
C SER A 369 -9.14 -0.87 0.61
N GLN A 370 -9.64 -1.91 -0.05
CA GLN A 370 -10.02 -1.87 -1.45
C GLN A 370 -11.51 -2.20 -1.56
N PRO A 371 -12.40 -1.20 -1.42
CA PRO A 371 -13.83 -1.44 -1.52
C PRO A 371 -14.23 -1.77 -2.96
N TYR A 372 -15.06 -2.80 -3.11
CA TYR A 372 -15.60 -3.20 -4.40
C TYR A 372 -17.04 -3.72 -4.29
N MET A 373 -17.73 -3.76 -5.42
CA MET A 373 -19.08 -4.28 -5.54
C MET A 373 -19.14 -5.31 -6.65
N VAL A 374 -19.93 -6.37 -6.44
CA VAL A 374 -20.12 -7.47 -7.38
C VAL A 374 -21.62 -7.76 -7.47
N ALA A 375 -22.14 -7.94 -8.68
CA ALA A 375 -23.54 -8.30 -8.88
C ALA A 375 -23.84 -9.71 -8.33
N ASP A 376 -25.03 -9.90 -7.80
CA ASP A 376 -25.44 -11.15 -7.11
C ASP A 376 -25.39 -12.40 -7.98
N ASP A 377 -25.48 -12.25 -9.30
CA ASP A 377 -25.40 -13.33 -10.29
C ASP A 377 -23.97 -13.60 -10.80
N VAL A 378 -22.96 -12.90 -10.26
CA VAL A 378 -21.54 -13.14 -10.55
C VAL A 378 -20.90 -13.95 -9.43
N HIS A 379 -20.32 -15.09 -9.76
CA HIS A 379 -19.69 -15.99 -8.80
C HIS A 379 -18.27 -16.34 -9.24
N GLY A 380 -17.42 -16.80 -8.31
CA GLY A 380 -16.06 -17.28 -8.62
C GLY A 380 -15.05 -16.20 -9.00
N MET A 381 -15.40 -14.91 -8.90
CA MET A 381 -14.41 -13.85 -8.90
C MET A 381 -13.57 -13.95 -7.62
N TYR A 382 -12.27 -13.74 -7.74
CA TYR A 382 -11.34 -13.81 -6.63
C TYR A 382 -10.58 -12.48 -6.47
N TYR A 383 -10.56 -11.99 -5.24
CA TYR A 383 -9.79 -10.82 -4.86
C TYR A 383 -8.60 -11.23 -3.98
N THR A 384 -7.42 -10.66 -4.24
CA THR A 384 -6.23 -10.87 -3.40
C THR A 384 -5.94 -9.61 -2.58
N PRO A 385 -5.41 -9.73 -1.35
CA PRO A 385 -5.02 -8.57 -0.56
C PRO A 385 -3.91 -7.71 -1.20
N LEU A 386 -3.25 -8.18 -2.26
CA LEU A 386 -2.34 -7.39 -3.11
C LEU A 386 -3.09 -6.52 -4.15
N GLY A 387 -4.42 -6.41 -4.05
CA GLY A 387 -5.25 -5.58 -4.92
C GLY A 387 -5.58 -6.17 -6.28
N ASN A 388 -5.35 -7.47 -6.49
CA ASN A 388 -5.65 -8.11 -7.77
C ASN A 388 -7.06 -8.70 -7.80
N PHE A 389 -7.82 -8.36 -8.82
CA PHE A 389 -9.14 -8.94 -9.12
C PHE A 389 -9.00 -9.96 -10.26
N LEU A 390 -9.30 -11.22 -9.98
CA LEU A 390 -9.10 -12.33 -10.88
C LEU A 390 -10.45 -12.90 -11.34
N PHE A 391 -10.65 -12.96 -12.65
CA PHE A 391 -11.92 -13.34 -13.28
C PHE A 391 -11.88 -14.70 -14.00
N PHE A 392 -10.75 -15.40 -13.95
CA PHE A 392 -10.58 -16.66 -14.72
C PHE A 392 -11.49 -17.80 -14.25
N HIS A 393 -11.99 -17.78 -13.02
CA HIS A 393 -13.01 -18.70 -12.51
C HIS A 393 -14.39 -18.06 -12.37
N ALA A 394 -14.56 -16.81 -12.85
CA ALA A 394 -15.83 -16.13 -12.76
C ALA A 394 -16.89 -16.79 -13.66
N THR A 395 -18.12 -16.83 -13.15
CA THR A 395 -19.30 -17.29 -13.87
C THR A 395 -20.39 -16.24 -13.70
N LYS A 396 -21.31 -16.16 -14.65
CA LYS A 396 -22.50 -15.31 -14.57
C LYS A 396 -23.75 -16.12 -14.87
N GLY A 397 -24.74 -16.09 -13.96
CA GLY A 397 -26.04 -16.75 -14.13
C GLY A 397 -26.55 -17.42 -12.90
#